data_bed52718c34fab598756f8f13fef0eb0
#
_entry.id   bed52718c34fab598756f8f13fef0eb0
#
_cell.length_a   1.000
_cell.length_b   1.000
_cell.length_c   1.000
_cell.angle_alpha   90.00
_cell.angle_beta   90.00
_cell.angle_gamma   90.00
#
_symmetry.space_group_name_H-M   'P 1'
#
loop_
_entity.id
_entity.type
_entity.pdbx_description
1 polymer ?
#
loop_
_entity_poly.entity_id
_entity_poly.type
_entity_poly.pdbx_seq_one_letter_code
_entity_poly.pdbx_strand_id
1 'polypeptide(L)'
;MVRVTKLNKYFDDYHVLKEVSFEVAPAEVICIIGRSGSGKSTLLRCINFLEQPEFGTVEVDGLLVEAGGKGREYQQKIHDLRLKTGMVFQSFNLFAHMTALQNVIEGPVTVKGMPKKEAIELGMHNLEKVGLAEKRDQFPSRLSGGQQQRVAIARALAMEPKVMLFDEPTSALDPELIGEVLAVMQQLVEEGMTMLTVTHEMGFARKFAHRILYMHDGRFIEEGPPEKLFNNPEDERTRAFLSHLLT
;
A
#
# COMPACT_ATOMS: atom_id res chain seq x y z
N MET A 1 -12.71 8.52 2.89
CA MET A 1 -11.47 8.15 3.58
C MET A 1 -10.23 8.60 2.82
N VAL A 2 -10.06 8.19 1.55
CA VAL A 2 -9.03 8.75 0.65
C VAL A 2 -9.74 9.37 -0.55
N ARG A 3 -9.30 10.56 -0.96
CA ARG A 3 -9.74 11.21 -2.21
C ARG A 3 -8.51 11.72 -2.94
N VAL A 4 -8.39 11.35 -4.19
CA VAL A 4 -7.37 11.82 -5.13
C VAL A 4 -8.08 12.57 -6.25
N THR A 5 -7.63 13.81 -6.55
CA THR A 5 -8.28 14.65 -7.54
C THR A 5 -7.27 15.20 -8.52
N LYS A 6 -7.44 14.89 -9.81
CA LYS A 6 -6.63 15.36 -10.95
C LYS A 6 -5.12 15.28 -10.70
N LEU A 7 -4.68 14.15 -10.12
CA LEU A 7 -3.28 13.95 -9.77
C LEU A 7 -2.44 13.77 -11.04
N ASN A 8 -1.39 14.57 -11.14
CA ASN A 8 -0.43 14.51 -12.24
C ASN A 8 0.98 14.31 -11.71
N LYS A 9 1.73 13.41 -12.33
CA LYS A 9 3.13 13.13 -12.00
C LYS A 9 3.96 13.05 -13.27
N TYR A 10 5.08 13.77 -13.25
CA TYR A 10 6.08 13.73 -14.29
C TYR A 10 7.41 13.21 -13.73
N PHE A 11 8.17 12.50 -14.55
CA PHE A 11 9.59 12.26 -14.36
C PHE A 11 10.29 12.84 -15.59
N ASP A 12 11.01 13.93 -15.38
CA ASP A 12 11.52 14.78 -16.46
C ASP A 12 10.37 15.15 -17.41
N ASP A 13 10.48 14.83 -18.70
CA ASP A 13 9.45 15.09 -19.72
C ASP A 13 8.38 13.98 -19.83
N TYR A 14 8.52 12.88 -19.06
CA TYR A 14 7.61 11.76 -19.15
C TYR A 14 6.43 11.90 -18.19
N HIS A 15 5.22 12.03 -18.74
CA HIS A 15 3.96 12.17 -17.99
C HIS A 15 3.45 10.80 -17.55
N VAL A 16 3.71 10.41 -16.30
CA VAL A 16 3.41 9.10 -15.74
C VAL A 16 1.98 8.98 -15.22
N LEU A 17 1.48 10.00 -14.50
CA LEU A 17 0.09 10.05 -14.02
C LEU A 17 -0.62 11.21 -14.69
N LYS A 18 -1.76 10.92 -15.31
CA LYS A 18 -2.47 11.82 -16.22
C LYS A 18 -3.87 12.13 -15.69
N GLU A 19 -4.00 13.15 -14.84
CA GLU A 19 -5.26 13.60 -14.22
C GLU A 19 -6.02 12.49 -13.47
N VAL A 20 -5.30 11.66 -12.71
CA VAL A 20 -5.88 10.54 -11.99
C VAL A 20 -6.78 11.05 -10.87
N SER A 21 -8.03 10.57 -10.84
CA SER A 21 -9.02 10.91 -9.82
C SER A 21 -9.78 9.67 -9.38
N PHE A 22 -9.93 9.48 -8.07
CA PHE A 22 -10.75 8.41 -7.47
C PHE A 22 -10.95 8.68 -5.98
N GLU A 23 -11.88 7.94 -5.38
CA GLU A 23 -12.15 7.98 -3.95
C GLU A 23 -12.12 6.56 -3.36
N VAL A 24 -11.81 6.47 -2.07
CA VAL A 24 -11.84 5.23 -1.29
C VAL A 24 -12.68 5.47 -0.04
N ALA A 25 -13.71 4.68 0.15
CA ALA A 25 -14.55 4.73 1.34
C ALA A 25 -13.84 4.11 2.57
N PRO A 26 -14.29 4.41 3.80
CA PRO A 26 -13.84 3.67 4.98
C PRO A 26 -14.12 2.16 4.83
N ALA A 27 -13.15 1.33 5.27
CA ALA A 27 -13.19 -0.13 5.15
C ALA A 27 -13.29 -0.67 3.70
N GLU A 28 -13.13 0.17 2.68
CA GLU A 28 -13.07 -0.26 1.30
C GLU A 28 -11.69 -0.82 0.95
N VAL A 29 -11.66 -1.94 0.24
CA VAL A 29 -10.47 -2.56 -0.34
C VAL A 29 -10.49 -2.34 -1.84
N ILE A 30 -9.53 -1.59 -2.34
CA ILE A 30 -9.35 -1.35 -3.78
C ILE A 30 -8.09 -2.07 -4.25
N CYS A 31 -8.22 -2.86 -5.31
CA CYS A 31 -7.08 -3.43 -6.04
C CYS A 31 -6.84 -2.63 -7.32
N ILE A 32 -5.61 -2.18 -7.52
CA ILE A 32 -5.15 -1.50 -8.73
C ILE A 32 -4.38 -2.51 -9.56
N ILE A 33 -4.87 -2.80 -10.74
CA ILE A 33 -4.25 -3.74 -11.68
C ILE A 33 -3.84 -3.03 -12.96
N GLY A 34 -2.94 -3.62 -13.75
CA GLY A 34 -2.47 -3.06 -15.02
C GLY A 34 -1.06 -3.51 -15.37
N ARG A 35 -0.65 -3.28 -16.60
CA ARG A 35 0.68 -3.66 -17.09
C ARG A 35 1.80 -2.98 -16.29
N SER A 36 2.99 -3.59 -16.30
CA SER A 36 4.20 -2.93 -15.79
C SER A 36 4.40 -1.58 -16.50
N GLY A 37 4.84 -0.57 -15.76
CA GLY A 37 5.03 0.79 -16.28
C GLY A 37 3.74 1.62 -16.44
N SER A 38 2.54 1.13 -16.09
CA SER A 38 1.30 1.91 -16.23
C SER A 38 1.14 3.03 -15.18
N GLY A 39 2.01 3.13 -14.16
CA GLY A 39 2.01 4.17 -13.15
C GLY A 39 1.45 3.76 -11.77
N LYS A 40 1.11 2.47 -11.55
CA LYS A 40 0.48 1.98 -10.31
C LYS A 40 1.28 2.29 -9.04
N SER A 41 2.55 1.89 -8.99
CA SER A 41 3.44 2.14 -7.85
C SER A 41 3.69 3.63 -7.66
N THR A 42 3.83 4.39 -8.75
CA THR A 42 3.95 5.85 -8.71
C THR A 42 2.71 6.47 -8.07
N LEU A 43 1.51 6.00 -8.40
CA LEU A 43 0.26 6.48 -7.81
C LEU A 43 0.25 6.26 -6.30
N LEU A 44 0.55 5.04 -5.82
CA LEU A 44 0.61 4.78 -4.37
C LEU A 44 1.63 5.68 -3.66
N ARG A 45 2.81 5.87 -4.27
CA ARG A 45 3.85 6.75 -3.72
C ARG A 45 3.48 8.23 -3.77
N CYS A 46 2.63 8.64 -4.69
CA CYS A 46 2.08 10.00 -4.70
C CYS A 46 1.02 10.20 -3.61
N ILE A 47 0.24 9.18 -3.25
CA ILE A 47 -0.77 9.27 -2.20
C ILE A 47 -0.14 9.59 -0.83
N ASN A 48 1.03 9.03 -0.52
CA ASN A 48 1.75 9.34 0.72
C ASN A 48 2.90 10.35 0.53
N PHE A 49 2.98 11.00 -0.63
CA PHE A 49 4.00 11.99 -0.99
C PHE A 49 5.45 11.48 -0.88
N LEU A 50 5.70 10.17 -0.98
CA LEU A 50 7.05 9.66 -1.25
C LEU A 50 7.56 10.14 -2.62
N GLU A 51 6.66 10.10 -3.62
CA GLU A 51 6.82 10.81 -4.87
C GLU A 51 5.93 12.07 -4.81
N GLN A 52 6.49 13.23 -5.03
CA GLN A 52 5.72 14.47 -5.02
C GLN A 52 5.05 14.66 -6.37
N PRO A 53 3.70 14.70 -6.44
CA PRO A 53 3.00 15.04 -7.66
C PRO A 53 3.16 16.54 -7.98
N GLU A 54 3.07 16.90 -9.24
CA GLU A 54 3.19 18.29 -9.68
C GLU A 54 1.86 19.04 -9.59
N PHE A 55 0.74 18.33 -9.85
CA PHE A 55 -0.61 18.92 -9.80
C PHE A 55 -1.62 17.96 -9.18
N GLY A 56 -2.69 18.51 -8.68
CA GLY A 56 -3.79 17.78 -8.08
C GLY A 56 -3.77 17.82 -6.56
N THR A 57 -4.68 17.06 -5.94
CA THR A 57 -4.82 17.01 -4.49
C THR A 57 -4.93 15.58 -4.00
N VAL A 58 -4.44 15.35 -2.79
CA VAL A 58 -4.63 14.11 -2.04
C VAL A 58 -5.22 14.44 -0.68
N GLU A 59 -6.34 13.84 -0.36
CA GLU A 59 -6.98 13.91 0.95
C GLU A 59 -6.97 12.52 1.60
N VAL A 60 -6.52 12.43 2.84
CA VAL A 60 -6.58 11.21 3.64
C VAL A 60 -7.19 11.55 5.00
N ASP A 61 -8.33 10.93 5.31
CA ASP A 61 -9.02 11.09 6.58
C ASP A 61 -9.21 12.58 6.96
N GLY A 62 -9.74 13.38 6.02
CA GLY A 62 -10.01 14.81 6.17
C GLY A 62 -8.78 15.73 6.07
N LEU A 63 -7.58 15.20 5.95
CA LEU A 63 -6.37 16.00 5.74
C LEU A 63 -6.08 16.15 4.25
N LEU A 64 -6.28 17.35 3.73
CA LEU A 64 -6.04 17.70 2.33
C LEU A 64 -4.62 18.26 2.14
N VAL A 65 -3.89 17.71 1.18
CA VAL A 65 -2.61 18.22 0.70
C VAL A 65 -2.70 18.49 -0.80
N GLU A 66 -2.41 19.73 -1.19
CA GLU A 66 -2.34 20.13 -2.59
C GLU A 66 -0.91 19.95 -3.13
N ALA A 67 -0.77 19.40 -4.33
CA ALA A 67 0.53 19.20 -4.97
C ALA A 67 1.25 20.53 -5.27
N GLY A 68 2.57 20.48 -5.35
CA GLY A 68 3.39 21.66 -5.70
C GLY A 68 3.54 22.70 -4.58
N GLY A 69 2.98 22.46 -3.41
CA GLY A 69 3.15 23.34 -2.25
C GLY A 69 4.60 23.42 -1.79
N LYS A 70 4.92 24.46 -1.01
CA LYS A 70 6.29 24.72 -0.51
C LYS A 70 6.25 25.23 0.92
N GLY A 71 7.41 25.15 1.57
CA GLY A 71 7.59 25.71 2.91
C GLY A 71 7.21 24.77 4.05
N ARG A 72 7.37 25.28 5.29
CA ARG A 72 7.28 24.45 6.51
C ARG A 72 5.88 23.89 6.75
N GLU A 73 4.84 24.68 6.51
CA GLU A 73 3.44 24.24 6.69
C GLU A 73 3.10 23.09 5.73
N TYR A 74 3.55 23.18 4.48
CA TYR A 74 3.37 22.12 3.50
C TYR A 74 4.07 20.83 3.91
N GLN A 75 5.32 20.91 4.37
CA GLN A 75 6.04 19.73 4.86
C GLN A 75 5.38 19.13 6.09
N GLN A 76 4.80 19.95 6.97
CA GLN A 76 4.05 19.46 8.12
C GLN A 76 2.78 18.70 7.68
N LYS A 77 2.02 19.23 6.73
CA LYS A 77 0.84 18.53 6.17
C LYS A 77 1.23 17.17 5.57
N ILE A 78 2.34 17.10 4.83
CA ILE A 78 2.85 15.82 4.30
C ILE A 78 3.23 14.86 5.44
N HIS A 79 3.91 15.35 6.47
CA HIS A 79 4.26 14.55 7.63
C HIS A 79 3.00 13.97 8.29
N ASP A 80 1.99 14.81 8.55
CA ASP A 80 0.74 14.40 9.19
C ASP A 80 -0.05 13.42 8.32
N LEU A 81 -0.02 13.58 6.98
CA LEU A 81 -0.62 12.65 6.04
C LEU A 81 0.08 11.27 6.08
N ARG A 82 1.42 11.26 6.18
CA ARG A 82 2.19 10.02 6.33
C ARG A 82 1.88 9.27 7.62
N LEU A 83 1.57 9.98 8.71
CA LEU A 83 1.12 9.35 9.95
C LEU A 83 -0.24 8.64 9.80
N LYS A 84 -1.07 9.07 8.85
CA LYS A 84 -2.37 8.44 8.55
C LYS A 84 -2.26 7.29 7.55
N THR A 85 -1.10 7.10 6.91
CA THR A 85 -0.90 6.09 5.87
C THR A 85 0.17 5.08 6.28
N GLY A 86 -0.13 3.79 6.20
CA GLY A 86 0.86 2.72 6.27
C GLY A 86 1.25 2.29 4.86
N MET A 87 2.56 2.16 4.57
CA MET A 87 3.00 1.69 3.27
C MET A 87 3.87 0.45 3.39
N VAL A 88 3.54 -0.54 2.57
CA VAL A 88 4.25 -1.80 2.42
C VAL A 88 4.77 -1.89 1.00
N PHE A 89 6.06 -2.11 0.84
CA PHE A 89 6.77 -2.10 -0.45
C PHE A 89 7.00 -3.52 -0.95
N GLN A 90 7.25 -3.66 -2.24
CA GLN A 90 7.71 -4.87 -2.89
C GLN A 90 9.03 -5.40 -2.27
N SER A 91 9.98 -4.51 -2.01
CA SER A 91 11.28 -4.83 -1.41
C SER A 91 11.23 -4.55 0.07
N PHE A 92 10.68 -5.35 0.89
CA PHE A 92 10.50 -5.31 2.36
C PHE A 92 11.00 -4.04 3.10
N ASN A 93 12.13 -3.48 2.70
CA ASN A 93 12.78 -2.26 3.21
C ASN A 93 12.95 -2.26 4.74
N LEU A 94 13.31 -3.41 5.31
CA LEU A 94 13.62 -3.52 6.71
C LEU A 94 15.00 -2.93 7.02
N PHE A 95 15.13 -2.35 8.21
CA PHE A 95 16.40 -1.91 8.75
C PHE A 95 17.25 -3.15 9.07
N ALA A 96 18.28 -3.42 8.26
CA ALA A 96 19.08 -4.65 8.34
C ALA A 96 19.83 -4.81 9.67
N HIS A 97 20.14 -3.70 10.35
CA HIS A 97 20.84 -3.65 11.63
C HIS A 97 19.91 -3.70 12.86
N MET A 98 18.60 -3.84 12.64
CA MET A 98 17.57 -3.93 13.66
C MET A 98 16.90 -5.30 13.65
N THR A 99 16.50 -5.81 14.81
CA THR A 99 15.69 -7.03 14.93
C THR A 99 14.27 -6.80 14.38
N ALA A 100 13.48 -7.87 14.26
CA ALA A 100 12.07 -7.76 13.83
C ALA A 100 11.27 -6.81 14.75
N LEU A 101 11.39 -6.98 16.08
CA LEU A 101 10.73 -6.09 17.03
C LEU A 101 11.22 -4.65 16.92
N GLN A 102 12.53 -4.42 16.81
CA GLN A 102 13.09 -3.08 16.64
C GLN A 102 12.60 -2.40 15.36
N ASN A 103 12.49 -3.14 14.25
CA ASN A 103 11.90 -2.63 13.01
C ASN A 103 10.45 -2.16 13.21
N VAL A 104 9.65 -2.93 13.96
CA VAL A 104 8.23 -2.61 14.19
C VAL A 104 8.06 -1.39 15.08
N ILE A 105 8.87 -1.25 16.13
CA ILE A 105 8.70 -0.17 17.12
C ILE A 105 9.44 1.12 16.77
N GLU A 106 10.28 1.13 15.75
CA GLU A 106 11.09 2.31 15.40
C GLU A 106 10.21 3.54 15.11
N GLY A 107 9.17 3.37 14.29
CA GLY A 107 8.23 4.45 13.99
C GLY A 107 7.49 4.99 15.22
N PRO A 108 6.81 4.15 16.01
CA PRO A 108 6.20 4.54 17.26
C PRO A 108 7.12 5.32 18.22
N VAL A 109 8.35 4.85 18.41
CA VAL A 109 9.31 5.50 19.32
C VAL A 109 9.83 6.80 18.74
N THR A 110 10.35 6.77 17.51
CA THR A 110 11.11 7.89 16.94
C THR A 110 10.21 8.97 16.35
N VAL A 111 9.08 8.58 15.75
CA VAL A 111 8.19 9.50 15.04
C VAL A 111 7.04 9.96 15.93
N LYS A 112 6.39 9.02 16.66
CA LYS A 112 5.27 9.35 17.56
C LYS A 112 5.72 9.76 18.97
N GLY A 113 7.02 9.55 19.33
CA GLY A 113 7.53 9.83 20.67
C GLY A 113 6.96 8.89 21.75
N MET A 114 6.48 7.70 21.35
CA MET A 114 5.87 6.74 22.27
C MET A 114 6.91 6.21 23.27
N PRO A 115 6.58 6.08 24.57
CA PRO A 115 7.46 5.46 25.56
C PRO A 115 7.87 4.05 25.11
N LYS A 116 9.17 3.73 25.23
CA LYS A 116 9.71 2.46 24.72
C LYS A 116 8.98 1.22 25.24
N LYS A 117 8.50 1.24 26.50
CA LYS A 117 7.75 0.14 27.08
C LYS A 117 6.43 -0.10 26.35
N GLU A 118 5.67 0.96 26.10
CA GLU A 118 4.40 0.91 25.35
C GLU A 118 4.63 0.49 23.89
N ALA A 119 5.69 1.02 23.27
CA ALA A 119 6.06 0.63 21.91
C ALA A 119 6.40 -0.87 21.79
N ILE A 120 7.06 -1.46 22.81
CA ILE A 120 7.36 -2.88 22.85
C ILE A 120 6.06 -3.70 22.94
N GLU A 121 5.12 -3.32 23.80
CA GLU A 121 3.83 -3.99 23.92
C GLU A 121 3.04 -3.93 22.59
N LEU A 122 2.97 -2.75 21.98
CA LEU A 122 2.37 -2.55 20.66
C LEU A 122 3.09 -3.36 19.56
N GLY A 123 4.42 -3.36 19.56
CA GLY A 123 5.23 -4.10 18.60
C GLY A 123 5.05 -5.61 18.71
N MET A 124 4.98 -6.14 19.92
CA MET A 124 4.71 -7.57 20.17
C MET A 124 3.31 -7.94 19.69
N HIS A 125 2.29 -7.12 19.99
CA HIS A 125 0.94 -7.35 19.49
C HIS A 125 0.89 -7.40 17.96
N ASN A 126 1.58 -6.49 17.27
CA ASN A 126 1.63 -6.49 15.79
C ASN A 126 2.45 -7.66 15.23
N LEU A 127 3.52 -8.09 15.90
CA LEU A 127 4.24 -9.31 15.51
C LEU A 127 3.42 -10.57 15.72
N GLU A 128 2.64 -10.65 16.78
CA GLU A 128 1.70 -11.75 17.02
C GLU A 128 0.62 -11.79 15.93
N LYS A 129 0.04 -10.64 15.59
CA LYS A 129 -0.94 -10.49 14.50
C LYS A 129 -0.46 -11.06 13.16
N VAL A 130 0.83 -10.89 12.85
CA VAL A 130 1.43 -11.43 11.60
C VAL A 130 2.09 -12.82 11.80
N GLY A 131 1.88 -13.48 12.97
CA GLY A 131 2.40 -14.81 13.27
C GLY A 131 3.92 -14.89 13.47
N LEU A 132 4.54 -13.82 13.96
CA LEU A 132 6.00 -13.72 14.11
C LEU A 132 6.47 -13.32 15.52
N ALA A 133 5.65 -13.49 16.55
CA ALA A 133 6.00 -13.15 17.94
C ALA A 133 7.32 -13.83 18.38
N GLU A 134 7.52 -15.11 18.02
CA GLU A 134 8.72 -15.89 18.34
C GLU A 134 9.97 -15.45 17.56
N LYS A 135 9.81 -14.65 16.52
CA LYS A 135 10.89 -14.12 15.68
C LYS A 135 11.34 -12.72 16.06
N ARG A 136 10.80 -12.15 17.16
CA ARG A 136 11.01 -10.76 17.57
C ARG A 136 12.47 -10.33 17.65
N ASP A 137 13.36 -11.23 18.06
CA ASP A 137 14.80 -10.97 18.25
C ASP A 137 15.66 -11.36 17.02
N GLN A 138 15.03 -11.83 15.93
CA GLN A 138 15.71 -12.17 14.69
C GLN A 138 15.98 -10.94 13.84
N PHE A 139 17.17 -10.88 13.25
CA PHE A 139 17.53 -9.89 12.24
C PHE A 139 16.95 -10.26 10.87
N PRO A 140 16.69 -9.30 9.96
CA PRO A 140 16.16 -9.58 8.62
C PRO A 140 16.92 -10.65 7.85
N SER A 141 18.25 -10.73 7.99
CA SER A 141 19.09 -11.74 7.34
C SER A 141 18.81 -13.18 7.77
N ARG A 142 18.07 -13.39 8.85
CA ARG A 142 17.67 -14.71 9.37
C ARG A 142 16.18 -15.00 9.16
N LEU A 143 15.47 -14.15 8.43
CA LEU A 143 14.06 -14.31 8.12
C LEU A 143 13.89 -14.67 6.64
N SER A 144 12.92 -15.54 6.33
CA SER A 144 12.51 -15.79 4.94
C SER A 144 11.91 -14.53 4.32
N GLY A 145 11.82 -14.46 3.00
CA GLY A 145 11.18 -13.33 2.30
C GLY A 145 9.76 -13.06 2.79
N GLY A 146 8.93 -14.09 2.95
CA GLY A 146 7.58 -13.97 3.49
C GLY A 146 7.56 -13.49 4.95
N GLN A 147 8.52 -13.92 5.78
CA GLN A 147 8.66 -13.41 7.14
C GLN A 147 9.09 -11.93 7.15
N GLN A 148 10.04 -11.54 6.31
CA GLN A 148 10.45 -10.14 6.17
C GLN A 148 9.28 -9.25 5.74
N GLN A 149 8.47 -9.70 4.79
CA GLN A 149 7.29 -8.96 4.34
C GLN A 149 6.25 -8.84 5.46
N ARG A 150 6.02 -9.89 6.23
CA ARG A 150 5.11 -9.83 7.38
C ARG A 150 5.62 -8.90 8.49
N VAL A 151 6.94 -8.82 8.73
CA VAL A 151 7.53 -7.80 9.61
C VAL A 151 7.30 -6.38 9.04
N ALA A 152 7.42 -6.18 7.72
CA ALA A 152 7.14 -4.89 7.10
C ALA A 152 5.67 -4.48 7.25
N ILE A 153 4.74 -5.44 7.16
CA ILE A 153 3.32 -5.19 7.45
C ILE A 153 3.12 -4.81 8.93
N ALA A 154 3.71 -5.56 9.87
CA ALA A 154 3.63 -5.26 11.30
C ALA A 154 4.20 -3.87 11.63
N ARG A 155 5.32 -3.48 10.99
CA ARG A 155 5.90 -2.14 11.11
C ARG A 155 4.94 -1.05 10.64
N ALA A 156 4.27 -1.25 9.52
CA ALA A 156 3.29 -0.30 9.02
C ALA A 156 2.07 -0.20 9.96
N LEU A 157 1.57 -1.33 10.46
CA LEU A 157 0.44 -1.39 11.39
C LEU A 157 0.73 -0.74 12.75
N ALA A 158 1.98 -0.83 13.24
CA ALA A 158 2.39 -0.20 14.50
C ALA A 158 2.27 1.34 14.48
N MET A 159 2.20 1.94 13.30
CA MET A 159 1.88 3.36 13.15
C MET A 159 0.38 3.65 13.26
N GLU A 160 -0.49 2.64 13.43
CA GLU A 160 -1.95 2.76 13.54
C GLU A 160 -2.56 3.60 12.41
N PRO A 161 -2.24 3.26 11.14
CA PRO A 161 -2.65 4.06 10.00
C PRO A 161 -4.16 3.97 9.77
N LYS A 162 -4.73 4.98 9.11
CA LYS A 162 -6.12 4.99 8.66
C LYS A 162 -6.32 4.23 7.34
N VAL A 163 -5.26 4.15 6.53
CA VAL A 163 -5.26 3.40 5.27
C VAL A 163 -3.92 2.69 5.08
N MET A 164 -3.98 1.46 4.59
CA MET A 164 -2.80 0.68 4.19
C MET A 164 -2.63 0.72 2.68
N LEU A 165 -1.42 1.04 2.24
CA LEU A 165 -0.99 1.07 0.84
C LEU A 165 -0.03 -0.10 0.61
N PHE A 166 -0.38 -1.02 -0.29
CA PHE A 166 0.44 -2.18 -0.63
C PHE A 166 0.95 -2.06 -2.07
N ASP A 167 2.25 -1.89 -2.25
CA ASP A 167 2.92 -1.81 -3.55
C ASP A 167 3.52 -3.17 -3.90
N GLU A 168 2.77 -4.01 -4.59
CA GLU A 168 3.16 -5.37 -5.04
C GLU A 168 3.78 -6.22 -3.91
N PRO A 169 3.08 -6.43 -2.79
CA PRO A 169 3.66 -6.99 -1.57
C PRO A 169 4.16 -8.44 -1.69
N THR A 170 3.81 -9.15 -2.76
CA THR A 170 4.16 -10.56 -3.00
C THR A 170 5.14 -10.77 -4.15
N SER A 171 5.40 -9.73 -4.97
CA SER A 171 6.17 -9.88 -6.23
C SER A 171 7.64 -10.26 -6.04
N ALA A 172 8.21 -10.04 -4.85
CA ALA A 172 9.59 -10.42 -4.51
C ALA A 172 9.68 -11.75 -3.74
N LEU A 173 8.59 -12.52 -3.67
CA LEU A 173 8.50 -13.75 -2.88
C LEU A 173 8.47 -14.98 -3.77
N ASP A 174 9.05 -16.07 -3.24
CA ASP A 174 8.84 -17.39 -3.80
C ASP A 174 7.36 -17.79 -3.70
N PRO A 175 6.81 -18.52 -4.69
CA PRO A 175 5.39 -18.89 -4.71
C PRO A 175 4.87 -19.56 -3.44
N GLU A 176 5.70 -20.35 -2.78
CA GLU A 176 5.37 -21.04 -1.52
C GLU A 176 5.12 -20.10 -0.35
N LEU A 177 5.70 -18.88 -0.38
CA LEU A 177 5.61 -17.88 0.69
C LEU A 177 4.50 -16.85 0.48
N ILE A 178 3.92 -16.77 -0.73
CA ILE A 178 2.86 -15.82 -1.08
C ILE A 178 1.64 -16.00 -0.17
N GLY A 179 1.24 -17.25 0.06
CA GLY A 179 0.06 -17.58 0.86
C GLY A 179 0.08 -17.01 2.27
N GLU A 180 1.26 -17.00 2.92
CA GLU A 180 1.42 -16.46 4.28
C GLU A 180 1.17 -14.94 4.34
N VAL A 181 1.63 -14.20 3.34
CA VAL A 181 1.43 -12.74 3.25
C VAL A 181 -0.01 -12.42 2.91
N LEU A 182 -0.61 -13.14 1.95
CA LEU A 182 -2.02 -12.96 1.60
C LEU A 182 -2.97 -13.28 2.76
N ALA A 183 -2.65 -14.26 3.59
CA ALA A 183 -3.43 -14.58 4.79
C ALA A 183 -3.46 -13.40 5.78
N VAL A 184 -2.32 -12.73 6.00
CA VAL A 184 -2.28 -11.51 6.82
C VAL A 184 -3.11 -10.39 6.19
N MET A 185 -2.97 -10.17 4.88
CA MET A 185 -3.77 -9.15 4.18
C MET A 185 -5.28 -9.46 4.26
N GLN A 186 -5.69 -10.73 4.13
CA GLN A 186 -7.06 -11.16 4.32
C GLN A 186 -7.57 -10.82 5.73
N GLN A 187 -6.80 -11.13 6.76
CA GLN A 187 -7.17 -10.79 8.14
C GLN A 187 -7.41 -9.28 8.31
N LEU A 188 -6.55 -8.43 7.71
CA LEU A 188 -6.74 -6.98 7.74
C LEU A 188 -8.03 -6.53 7.05
N VAL A 189 -8.42 -7.18 5.95
CA VAL A 189 -9.72 -6.93 5.29
C VAL A 189 -10.87 -7.28 6.22
N GLU A 190 -10.83 -8.45 6.87
CA GLU A 190 -11.87 -8.91 7.80
C GLU A 190 -12.00 -8.01 9.04
N GLU A 191 -10.90 -7.37 9.45
CA GLU A 191 -10.87 -6.36 10.52
C GLU A 191 -11.38 -4.97 10.07
N GLY A 192 -11.74 -4.80 8.81
CA GLY A 192 -12.25 -3.53 8.27
C GLY A 192 -11.18 -2.49 7.95
N MET A 193 -9.94 -2.91 7.71
CA MET A 193 -8.87 -2.00 7.29
C MET A 193 -9.14 -1.45 5.89
N THR A 194 -9.07 -0.12 5.73
CA THR A 194 -9.10 0.51 4.40
C THR A 194 -7.80 0.23 3.67
N MET A 195 -7.86 -0.30 2.45
CA MET A 195 -6.68 -0.76 1.72
C MET A 195 -6.67 -0.34 0.26
N LEU A 196 -5.53 0.15 -0.20
CA LEU A 196 -5.21 0.25 -1.63
C LEU A 196 -4.05 -0.71 -1.93
N THR A 197 -4.26 -1.62 -2.86
CA THR A 197 -3.29 -2.67 -3.16
C THR A 197 -2.98 -2.68 -4.65
N VAL A 198 -1.74 -2.45 -5.02
CA VAL A 198 -1.21 -2.81 -6.34
C VAL A 198 -0.82 -4.27 -6.27
N THR A 199 -1.40 -5.12 -7.12
CA THR A 199 -1.15 -6.56 -7.05
C THR A 199 -1.28 -7.26 -8.40
N HIS A 200 -0.54 -8.34 -8.56
CA HIS A 200 -0.70 -9.34 -9.61
C HIS A 200 -1.43 -10.60 -9.13
N GLU A 201 -1.80 -10.64 -7.84
CA GLU A 201 -2.55 -11.75 -7.24
C GLU A 201 -4.04 -11.64 -7.58
N MET A 202 -4.44 -12.12 -8.76
CA MET A 202 -5.82 -12.01 -9.23
C MET A 202 -6.81 -12.77 -8.34
N GLY A 203 -6.36 -13.86 -7.71
CA GLY A 203 -7.17 -14.61 -6.74
C GLY A 203 -7.51 -13.76 -5.50
N PHE A 204 -6.56 -12.99 -4.98
CA PHE A 204 -6.79 -12.05 -3.89
C PHE A 204 -7.73 -10.91 -4.33
N ALA A 205 -7.44 -10.27 -5.48
CA ALA A 205 -8.27 -9.20 -6.00
C ALA A 205 -9.73 -9.66 -6.24
N ARG A 206 -9.93 -10.85 -6.79
CA ARG A 206 -11.28 -11.41 -7.05
C ARG A 206 -12.06 -11.67 -5.77
N LYS A 207 -11.39 -12.14 -4.72
CA LYS A 207 -12.06 -12.60 -3.49
C LYS A 207 -12.26 -11.47 -2.48
N PHE A 208 -11.33 -10.53 -2.37
CA PHE A 208 -11.27 -9.57 -1.28
C PHE A 208 -11.42 -8.11 -1.69
N ALA A 209 -11.22 -7.75 -2.96
CA ALA A 209 -11.47 -6.38 -3.39
C ALA A 209 -12.97 -6.08 -3.43
N HIS A 210 -13.32 -4.90 -2.95
CA HIS A 210 -14.65 -4.33 -3.15
C HIS A 210 -14.76 -3.71 -4.55
N ARG A 211 -13.65 -3.14 -5.03
CA ARG A 211 -13.53 -2.51 -6.34
C ARG A 211 -12.14 -2.72 -6.92
N ILE A 212 -12.09 -2.88 -8.24
CA ILE A 212 -10.85 -2.98 -9.00
C ILE A 212 -10.76 -1.77 -9.92
N LEU A 213 -9.57 -1.16 -9.97
CA LEU A 213 -9.21 -0.09 -10.88
C LEU A 213 -8.19 -0.62 -11.89
N TYR A 214 -8.53 -0.65 -13.17
CA TYR A 214 -7.58 -1.01 -14.22
C TYR A 214 -6.85 0.23 -14.72
N MET A 215 -5.54 0.24 -14.56
CA MET A 215 -4.67 1.36 -14.95
C MET A 215 -3.90 1.06 -16.23
N HIS A 216 -3.99 1.97 -17.19
CA HIS A 216 -3.28 1.90 -18.46
C HIS A 216 -2.76 3.29 -18.85
N ASP A 217 -1.48 3.39 -19.20
CA ASP A 217 -0.84 4.63 -19.64
C ASP A 217 -1.15 5.85 -18.74
N GLY A 218 -1.02 5.68 -17.43
CA GLY A 218 -1.18 6.74 -16.44
C GLY A 218 -2.63 7.17 -16.16
N ARG A 219 -3.64 6.42 -16.63
CA ARG A 219 -5.07 6.70 -16.42
C ARG A 219 -5.81 5.46 -15.93
N PHE A 220 -6.86 5.64 -15.17
CA PHE A 220 -7.85 4.59 -14.97
C PHE A 220 -8.74 4.49 -16.21
N ILE A 221 -8.81 3.30 -16.78
CA ILE A 221 -9.54 3.02 -18.02
C ILE A 221 -10.88 2.40 -17.69
N GLU A 222 -10.90 1.54 -16.69
CA GLU A 222 -12.11 0.85 -16.27
C GLU A 222 -12.07 0.60 -14.78
N GLU A 223 -13.22 0.72 -14.12
CA GLU A 223 -13.38 0.41 -12.70
C GLU A 223 -14.69 -0.31 -12.44
N GLY A 224 -14.73 -1.10 -11.40
CA GLY A 224 -15.95 -1.77 -10.98
C GLY A 224 -15.70 -2.91 -9.99
N PRO A 225 -16.74 -3.60 -9.56
CA PRO A 225 -16.63 -4.77 -8.71
C PRO A 225 -15.87 -5.90 -9.45
N PRO A 226 -15.16 -6.78 -8.69
CA PRO A 226 -14.38 -7.88 -9.27
C PRO A 226 -15.16 -8.73 -10.28
N GLU A 227 -16.39 -9.09 -9.94
CA GLU A 227 -17.28 -9.87 -10.81
C GLU A 227 -17.44 -9.28 -12.21
N LYS A 228 -17.64 -7.94 -12.29
CA LYS A 228 -17.79 -7.24 -13.56
C LYS A 228 -16.49 -7.26 -14.37
N LEU A 229 -15.37 -6.84 -13.74
CA LEU A 229 -14.10 -6.71 -14.46
C LEU A 229 -13.55 -8.06 -14.93
N PHE A 230 -13.65 -9.11 -14.11
CA PHE A 230 -13.09 -10.41 -14.49
C PHE A 230 -13.95 -11.20 -15.48
N ASN A 231 -15.28 -11.03 -15.42
CA ASN A 231 -16.18 -11.84 -16.23
C ASN A 231 -16.71 -11.12 -17.48
N ASN A 232 -16.84 -9.79 -17.42
CA ASN A 232 -17.40 -8.99 -18.51
C ASN A 232 -16.78 -7.59 -18.59
N PRO A 233 -15.47 -7.47 -18.84
CA PRO A 233 -14.79 -6.18 -19.02
C PRO A 233 -15.34 -5.45 -20.27
N GLU A 234 -15.62 -4.17 -20.12
CA GLU A 234 -16.20 -3.34 -21.19
C GLU A 234 -15.12 -2.82 -22.16
N ASP A 235 -13.95 -2.39 -21.61
CA ASP A 235 -12.85 -1.85 -22.41
C ASP A 235 -12.00 -2.99 -23.02
N GLU A 236 -11.66 -2.86 -24.29
CA GLU A 236 -10.87 -3.87 -25.01
C GLU A 236 -9.46 -4.05 -24.42
N ARG A 237 -8.87 -2.98 -23.86
CA ARG A 237 -7.54 -3.03 -23.23
C ARG A 237 -7.58 -3.80 -21.91
N THR A 238 -8.67 -3.65 -21.15
CA THR A 238 -8.94 -4.44 -19.93
C THR A 238 -9.09 -5.90 -20.28
N ARG A 239 -9.89 -6.21 -21.31
CA ARG A 239 -10.14 -7.58 -21.79
C ARG A 239 -8.83 -8.25 -22.26
N ALA A 240 -8.04 -7.53 -23.06
CA ALA A 240 -6.75 -8.04 -23.52
C ALA A 240 -5.75 -8.26 -22.38
N PHE A 241 -5.74 -7.40 -21.37
CA PHE A 241 -4.88 -7.55 -20.19
C PHE A 241 -5.28 -8.79 -19.37
N LEU A 242 -6.57 -8.94 -19.05
CA LEU A 242 -7.06 -10.05 -18.24
C LEU A 242 -6.93 -11.40 -18.94
N SER A 243 -7.13 -11.46 -20.27
CA SER A 243 -6.93 -12.69 -21.02
C SER A 243 -5.50 -13.24 -20.97
N HIS A 244 -4.49 -12.37 -20.88
CA HIS A 244 -3.09 -12.78 -20.73
C HIS A 244 -2.72 -13.25 -19.31
N LEU A 245 -3.49 -12.89 -18.30
CA LEU A 245 -3.22 -13.25 -16.90
C LEU A 245 -3.96 -14.53 -16.47
N LEU A 246 -5.03 -14.87 -17.16
CA LEU A 246 -5.89 -16.01 -16.82
C LEU A 246 -5.57 -17.26 -17.66
N THR A 247 -4.64 -17.17 -18.63
CA THR A 247 -4.03 -18.30 -19.35
C THR A 247 -2.76 -18.75 -18.68
#